data_45fd56cc40791d1df9eecbfacd3de8db
#
_entry.id   45fd56cc40791d1df9eecbfacd3de8db
#
_cell.length_a   1.000
_cell.length_b   1.000
_cell.length_c   1.000
_cell.angle_alpha   90.00
_cell.angle_beta   90.00
_cell.angle_gamma   90.00
#
_symmetry.space_group_name_H-M   'P 1'
#
loop_
_entity.id
_entity.type
_entity.pdbx_description
1 polymer ?
#
loop_
_entity_poly.entity_id
_entity_poly.type
_entity_poly.pdbx_seq_one_letter_code
_entity_poly.pdbx_strand_id
1 'polypeptide(L)'
;MAMGRLAHSIVVLAAALAAAVAVRYLDNDYHLRIAFTMCTYYLCAAGMNVLVGYAGQKSLGQAGLFAAGAYAAALTSSHTELSAWLALPLAAAVAALCGVLVALPSLRVKGPYLAMVTLAFGVVVEKLVSEWTDVFGGAQGLYGIRPLTWNDQPFTSEQWVWFGIALCAVTHWLLRNLLAGRFGRALLSLQADEIAAASVGVRVYRAKVMAFVVAAVTCGIAGALVAQQNQYIN
;
A
#
# COMPACT_ATOMS: atom_id res chain seq x y z
N MET A 1 -20.09 -17.23 -14.92
CA MET A 1 -18.99 -16.37 -14.42
C MET A 1 -19.44 -15.01 -13.87
N ALA A 2 -20.43 -14.32 -14.42
CA ALA A 2 -20.91 -13.01 -13.92
C ALA A 2 -21.59 -13.10 -12.55
N MET A 3 -22.43 -14.11 -12.29
CA MET A 3 -23.10 -14.32 -11.00
C MET A 3 -22.14 -14.50 -9.82
N GLY A 4 -20.99 -15.17 -10.03
CA GLY A 4 -19.99 -15.33 -8.97
C GLY A 4 -19.24 -14.01 -8.62
N ARG A 5 -19.15 -13.07 -9.56
CA ARG A 5 -18.53 -11.76 -9.31
C ARG A 5 -19.44 -10.85 -8.50
N LEU A 6 -20.74 -10.83 -8.82
CA LEU A 6 -21.76 -10.08 -8.06
C LEU A 6 -21.90 -10.62 -6.63
N ALA A 7 -22.05 -11.93 -6.46
CA ALA A 7 -22.17 -12.55 -5.15
C ALA A 7 -20.98 -12.22 -4.23
N HIS A 8 -19.75 -12.28 -4.74
CA HIS A 8 -18.57 -11.93 -3.94
C HIS A 8 -18.50 -10.43 -3.61
N SER A 9 -18.82 -9.54 -4.55
CA SER A 9 -18.87 -8.10 -4.25
C SER A 9 -19.90 -7.79 -3.16
N ILE A 10 -21.03 -8.49 -3.16
CA ILE A 10 -22.05 -8.38 -2.10
C ILE A 10 -21.49 -8.88 -0.75
N VAL A 11 -20.77 -9.99 -0.74
CA VAL A 11 -20.13 -10.51 0.48
C VAL A 11 -19.09 -9.54 1.04
N VAL A 12 -18.25 -8.95 0.19
CA VAL A 12 -17.25 -7.96 0.62
C VAL A 12 -17.91 -6.71 1.18
N LEU A 13 -18.96 -6.21 0.52
CA LEU A 13 -19.73 -5.06 1.01
C LEU A 13 -20.44 -5.38 2.33
N ALA A 14 -21.04 -6.56 2.43
CA ALA A 14 -21.69 -7.00 3.67
C ALA A 14 -20.69 -7.14 4.83
N ALA A 15 -19.50 -7.70 4.56
CA ALA A 15 -18.43 -7.80 5.55
C ALA A 15 -17.90 -6.43 5.98
N ALA A 16 -17.71 -5.51 5.04
CA ALA A 16 -17.29 -4.13 5.34
C ALA A 16 -18.36 -3.38 6.14
N LEU A 17 -19.63 -3.53 5.80
CA LEU A 17 -20.74 -2.96 6.56
C LEU A 17 -20.85 -3.56 7.97
N ALA A 18 -20.72 -4.88 8.11
CA ALA A 18 -20.72 -5.55 9.41
C ALA A 18 -19.55 -5.06 10.27
N ALA A 19 -18.36 -4.93 9.71
CA ALA A 19 -17.19 -4.37 10.40
C ALA A 19 -17.44 -2.90 10.81
N ALA A 20 -18.00 -2.08 9.93
CA ALA A 20 -18.30 -0.67 10.21
C ALA A 20 -19.36 -0.51 11.32
N VAL A 21 -20.35 -1.42 11.35
CA VAL A 21 -21.37 -1.46 12.44
C VAL A 21 -20.73 -1.93 13.74
N ALA A 22 -19.86 -2.95 13.70
CA ALA A 22 -19.15 -3.43 14.88
C ALA A 22 -18.29 -2.34 15.55
N VAL A 23 -17.72 -1.43 14.76
CA VAL A 23 -16.92 -0.29 15.25
C VAL A 23 -17.74 0.61 16.20
N ARG A 24 -19.06 0.77 15.97
CA ARG A 24 -19.94 1.57 16.85
C ARG A 24 -20.10 1.02 18.26
N TYR A 25 -19.80 -0.28 18.44
CA TYR A 25 -19.84 -0.93 19.76
C TYR A 25 -18.48 -0.91 20.47
N LEU A 26 -17.46 -0.32 19.83
CA LEU A 26 -16.12 -0.17 20.38
C LEU A 26 -16.01 1.21 21.05
N ASP A 27 -16.43 1.32 22.31
CA ASP A 27 -16.37 2.59 23.08
C ASP A 27 -14.95 2.97 23.54
N ASN A 28 -13.92 2.20 23.18
CA ASN A 28 -12.56 2.41 23.65
C ASN A 28 -11.63 2.79 22.48
N ASP A 29 -10.98 3.95 22.58
CA ASP A 29 -9.99 4.44 21.61
C ASP A 29 -8.85 3.44 21.32
N TYR A 30 -8.46 2.63 22.30
CA TYR A 30 -7.47 1.59 22.12
C TYR A 30 -7.92 0.54 21.09
N HIS A 31 -9.16 0.07 21.17
CA HIS A 31 -9.71 -0.90 20.21
C HIS A 31 -9.86 -0.28 18.81
N LEU A 32 -10.23 1.00 18.74
CA LEU A 32 -10.32 1.72 17.47
C LEU A 32 -8.96 1.85 16.79
N ARG A 33 -7.89 2.13 17.54
CA ARG A 33 -6.51 2.13 17.01
C ARG A 33 -6.09 0.77 16.50
N ILE A 34 -6.40 -0.32 17.20
CA ILE A 34 -6.14 -1.69 16.74
C ILE A 34 -6.89 -1.95 15.43
N ALA A 35 -8.18 -1.62 15.36
CA ALA A 35 -8.98 -1.82 14.15
C ALA A 35 -8.42 -1.06 12.95
N PHE A 36 -7.98 0.19 13.13
CA PHE A 36 -7.31 0.96 12.09
C PHE A 36 -5.98 0.31 11.66
N THR A 37 -5.16 -0.12 12.62
CA THR A 37 -3.89 -0.82 12.34
C THR A 37 -4.13 -2.10 11.53
N MET A 38 -5.20 -2.86 11.82
CA MET A 38 -5.59 -4.02 11.02
C MET A 38 -5.93 -3.64 9.58
N CYS A 39 -6.62 -2.51 9.36
CA CYS A 39 -6.89 -2.00 8.01
C CYS A 39 -5.60 -1.66 7.25
N THR A 40 -4.63 -1.01 7.88
CA THR A 40 -3.35 -0.66 7.24
C THR A 40 -2.52 -1.89 6.91
N TYR A 41 -2.47 -2.89 7.80
CA TYR A 41 -1.83 -4.17 7.52
C TYR A 41 -2.53 -4.95 6.41
N TYR A 42 -3.86 -4.89 6.35
CA TYR A 42 -4.60 -5.48 5.24
C TYR A 42 -4.20 -4.88 3.89
N LEU A 43 -4.07 -3.55 3.79
CA LEU A 43 -3.62 -2.87 2.55
C LEU A 43 -2.23 -3.33 2.13
N CYS A 44 -1.28 -3.43 3.07
CA CYS A 44 0.06 -3.94 2.82
C CYS A 44 0.02 -5.41 2.36
N ALA A 45 -0.74 -6.26 3.05
CA ALA A 45 -0.87 -7.67 2.74
C ALA A 45 -1.55 -7.91 1.39
N ALA A 46 -2.55 -7.10 1.03
CA ALA A 46 -3.23 -7.17 -0.25
C ALA A 46 -2.28 -6.87 -1.43
N GLY A 47 -1.42 -5.84 -1.29
CA GLY A 47 -0.37 -5.54 -2.25
C GLY A 47 0.68 -6.65 -2.35
N MET A 48 1.14 -7.14 -1.20
CA MET A 48 2.09 -8.25 -1.13
C MET A 48 1.54 -9.52 -1.80
N ASN A 49 0.25 -9.80 -1.64
CA ASN A 49 -0.40 -10.94 -2.29
C ASN A 49 -0.34 -10.85 -3.83
N VAL A 50 -0.46 -9.65 -4.41
CA VAL A 50 -0.29 -9.48 -5.86
C VAL A 50 1.14 -9.81 -6.28
N LEU A 51 2.12 -9.34 -5.53
CA LEU A 51 3.53 -9.49 -5.88
C LEU A 51 4.05 -10.91 -5.63
N VAL A 52 3.79 -11.47 -4.46
CA VAL A 52 4.27 -12.80 -4.06
C VAL A 52 3.29 -13.89 -4.50
N GLY A 53 2.00 -13.69 -4.24
CA GLY A 53 0.98 -14.71 -4.49
C GLY A 53 0.68 -14.93 -5.97
N TYR A 54 0.61 -13.85 -6.76
CA TYR A 54 0.27 -13.96 -8.19
C TYR A 54 1.49 -13.90 -9.11
N ALA A 55 2.46 -13.02 -8.83
CA ALA A 55 3.63 -12.87 -9.69
C ALA A 55 4.82 -13.73 -9.26
N GLY A 56 4.77 -14.42 -8.12
CA GLY A 56 5.85 -15.26 -7.62
C GLY A 56 7.13 -14.52 -7.25
N GLN A 57 7.06 -13.18 -7.14
CA GLN A 57 8.23 -12.34 -6.87
C GLN A 57 8.43 -12.19 -5.36
N LYS A 58 9.44 -12.87 -4.81
CA LYS A 58 9.78 -12.81 -3.38
C LYS A 58 10.41 -11.45 -3.05
N SER A 59 9.66 -10.57 -2.40
CA SER A 59 10.10 -9.22 -2.01
C SER A 59 10.04 -9.04 -0.49
N LEU A 60 11.07 -8.44 0.09
CA LEU A 60 11.15 -8.02 1.49
C LEU A 60 11.19 -6.48 1.64
N GLY A 61 10.97 -5.74 0.54
CA GLY A 61 11.07 -4.29 0.51
C GLY A 61 9.79 -3.52 0.90
N GLN A 62 8.79 -4.18 1.44
CA GLN A 62 7.50 -3.53 1.75
C GLN A 62 7.64 -2.40 2.77
N ALA A 63 8.51 -2.56 3.76
CA ALA A 63 8.77 -1.52 4.76
C ALA A 63 9.29 -0.22 4.12
N GLY A 64 10.21 -0.33 3.15
CA GLY A 64 10.71 0.84 2.41
C GLY A 64 9.63 1.51 1.55
N LEU A 65 8.73 0.75 0.95
CA LEU A 65 7.61 1.29 0.18
C LEU A 65 6.56 1.96 1.08
N PHE A 66 6.32 1.38 2.26
CA PHE A 66 5.47 1.97 3.30
C PHE A 66 6.05 3.30 3.78
N ALA A 67 7.34 3.31 4.13
CA ALA A 67 8.06 4.52 4.55
C ALA A 67 8.03 5.60 3.45
N ALA A 68 8.29 5.24 2.20
CA ALA A 68 8.24 6.18 1.08
C ALA A 68 6.88 6.88 0.95
N GLY A 69 5.77 6.13 1.10
CA GLY A 69 4.43 6.69 1.10
C GLY A 69 4.14 7.56 2.32
N ALA A 70 4.56 7.11 3.50
CA ALA A 70 4.37 7.82 4.76
C ALA A 70 5.13 9.16 4.79
N TYR A 71 6.40 9.16 4.40
CA TYR A 71 7.20 10.39 4.30
C TYR A 71 6.73 11.31 3.18
N ALA A 72 6.25 10.79 2.05
CA ALA A 72 5.65 11.62 1.01
C ALA A 72 4.41 12.37 1.52
N ALA A 73 3.54 11.70 2.28
CA ALA A 73 2.39 12.34 2.90
C ALA A 73 2.81 13.36 3.98
N ALA A 74 3.81 13.02 4.81
CA ALA A 74 4.34 13.89 5.84
C ALA A 74 4.92 15.18 5.25
N LEU A 75 5.80 15.08 4.25
CA LEU A 75 6.42 16.23 3.60
C LEU A 75 5.41 17.11 2.86
N THR A 76 4.40 16.49 2.22
CA THR A 76 3.33 17.24 1.58
C THR A 76 2.53 18.05 2.61
N SER A 77 2.25 17.46 3.76
CA SER A 77 1.49 18.11 4.82
C SER A 77 2.27 19.20 5.56
N SER A 78 3.59 19.03 5.73
CA SER A 78 4.43 19.96 6.51
C SER A 78 4.94 21.13 5.69
N HIS A 79 5.28 20.93 4.41
CA HIS A 79 5.90 21.97 3.57
C HIS A 79 4.94 22.67 2.60
N THR A 80 3.73 22.15 2.42
CA THR A 80 2.77 22.76 1.52
C THR A 80 1.45 23.02 2.23
N GLU A 81 0.76 24.09 1.85
CA GLU A 81 -0.61 24.39 2.33
C GLU A 81 -1.68 23.52 1.64
N LEU A 82 -1.24 22.47 0.94
CA LEU A 82 -2.15 21.57 0.26
C LEU A 82 -3.04 20.82 1.26
N SER A 83 -4.26 20.55 0.84
CA SER A 83 -5.19 19.75 1.62
C SER A 83 -4.60 18.38 1.95
N ALA A 84 -4.80 17.89 3.18
CA ALA A 84 -4.39 16.57 3.62
C ALA A 84 -4.94 15.44 2.72
N TRP A 85 -6.05 15.68 2.03
CA TRP A 85 -6.62 14.76 1.03
C TRP A 85 -5.74 14.59 -0.21
N LEU A 86 -5.02 15.62 -0.63
CA LEU A 86 -4.08 15.55 -1.76
C LEU A 86 -2.78 14.81 -1.40
N ALA A 87 -2.46 14.71 -0.12
CA ALA A 87 -1.30 13.95 0.33
C ALA A 87 -1.43 12.43 0.02
N LEU A 88 -2.65 11.87 0.04
CA LEU A 88 -2.87 10.45 -0.28
C LEU A 88 -2.53 10.08 -1.74
N PRO A 89 -3.06 10.77 -2.77
CA PRO A 89 -2.70 10.46 -4.15
C PRO A 89 -1.23 10.78 -4.45
N LEU A 90 -0.64 11.82 -3.83
CA LEU A 90 0.78 12.10 -3.94
C LEU A 90 1.65 11.00 -3.33
N ALA A 91 1.30 10.50 -2.14
CA ALA A 91 1.97 9.37 -1.52
C ALA A 91 1.87 8.10 -2.38
N ALA A 92 0.69 7.86 -2.98
CA ALA A 92 0.50 6.75 -3.92
C ALA A 92 1.39 6.90 -5.17
N ALA A 93 1.53 8.12 -5.71
CA ALA A 93 2.38 8.39 -6.87
C ALA A 93 3.88 8.21 -6.55
N VAL A 94 4.34 8.73 -5.39
CA VAL A 94 5.73 8.55 -4.94
C VAL A 94 6.02 7.08 -4.68
N ALA A 95 5.12 6.36 -4.00
CA ALA A 95 5.27 4.93 -3.78
C ALA A 95 5.28 4.14 -5.10
N ALA A 96 4.43 4.51 -6.08
CA ALA A 96 4.45 3.92 -7.42
C ALA A 96 5.80 4.10 -8.11
N LEU A 97 6.38 5.30 -8.02
CA LEU A 97 7.70 5.60 -8.57
C LEU A 97 8.80 4.75 -7.89
N CYS A 98 8.78 4.66 -6.55
CA CYS A 98 9.66 3.77 -5.81
C CYS A 98 9.45 2.30 -6.23
N GLY A 99 8.22 1.88 -6.44
CA GLY A 99 7.89 0.55 -6.95
C GLY A 99 8.52 0.25 -8.31
N VAL A 100 8.51 1.23 -9.23
CA VAL A 100 9.21 1.12 -10.53
C VAL A 100 10.71 1.01 -10.31
N LEU A 101 11.30 1.85 -9.45
CA LEU A 101 12.74 1.83 -9.16
C LEU A 101 13.19 0.49 -8.59
N VAL A 102 12.41 -0.10 -7.67
CA VAL A 102 12.69 -1.44 -7.11
C VAL A 102 12.48 -2.55 -8.14
N ALA A 103 11.52 -2.37 -9.05
CA ALA A 103 11.27 -3.35 -10.10
C ALA A 103 12.45 -3.46 -11.09
N LEU A 104 13.16 -2.37 -11.40
CA LEU A 104 14.25 -2.37 -12.39
C LEU A 104 15.36 -3.40 -12.08
N PRO A 105 15.98 -3.42 -10.89
CA PRO A 105 16.95 -4.46 -10.56
C PRO A 105 16.31 -5.85 -10.45
N SER A 106 15.03 -5.94 -10.04
CA SER A 106 14.31 -7.22 -9.92
C SER A 106 14.16 -7.98 -11.24
N LEU A 107 14.31 -7.30 -12.38
CA LEU A 107 14.23 -7.93 -13.70
C LEU A 107 15.46 -8.77 -14.02
N ARG A 108 16.60 -8.48 -13.39
CA ARG A 108 17.88 -9.15 -13.62
C ARG A 108 18.18 -10.25 -12.61
N VAL A 109 17.44 -10.30 -11.50
CA VAL A 109 17.67 -11.24 -10.40
C VAL A 109 16.41 -12.07 -10.12
N LYS A 110 16.60 -13.30 -9.68
CA LYS A 110 15.50 -14.25 -9.42
C LYS A 110 15.63 -14.89 -8.04
N GLY A 111 14.51 -15.36 -7.50
CA GLY A 111 14.47 -16.14 -6.29
C GLY A 111 14.97 -15.38 -5.05
N PRO A 112 15.86 -15.97 -4.23
CA PRO A 112 16.34 -15.35 -2.97
C PRO A 112 17.12 -14.05 -3.19
N TYR A 113 17.82 -13.91 -4.30
CA TYR A 113 18.57 -12.69 -4.62
C TYR A 113 17.66 -11.48 -4.79
N LEU A 114 16.44 -11.68 -5.32
CA LEU A 114 15.45 -10.63 -5.39
C LEU A 114 15.02 -10.14 -4.00
N ALA A 115 14.85 -11.06 -3.06
CA ALA A 115 14.52 -10.71 -1.69
C ALA A 115 15.63 -9.87 -1.03
N MET A 116 16.90 -10.20 -1.29
CA MET A 116 18.06 -9.41 -0.80
C MET A 116 18.09 -8.00 -1.38
N VAL A 117 17.85 -7.85 -2.69
CA VAL A 117 17.83 -6.52 -3.35
C VAL A 117 16.69 -5.67 -2.81
N THR A 118 15.52 -6.24 -2.61
CA THR A 118 14.37 -5.49 -2.07
C THR A 118 14.54 -5.16 -0.58
N LEU A 119 15.19 -6.03 0.19
CA LEU A 119 15.58 -5.73 1.57
C LEU A 119 16.59 -4.58 1.62
N ALA A 120 17.61 -4.61 0.76
CA ALA A 120 18.61 -3.53 0.65
C ALA A 120 17.94 -2.19 0.33
N PHE A 121 16.91 -2.17 -0.53
CA PHE A 121 16.11 -0.96 -0.76
C PHE A 121 15.49 -0.41 0.53
N GLY A 122 14.92 -1.28 1.37
CA GLY A 122 14.37 -0.87 2.67
C GLY A 122 15.43 -0.22 3.56
N VAL A 123 16.61 -0.83 3.66
CA VAL A 123 17.74 -0.29 4.42
C VAL A 123 18.23 1.05 3.84
N VAL A 124 18.28 1.19 2.52
CA VAL A 124 18.64 2.47 1.87
C VAL A 124 17.64 3.57 2.23
N VAL A 125 16.34 3.28 2.19
CA VAL A 125 15.29 4.24 2.59
C VAL A 125 15.45 4.64 4.05
N GLU A 126 15.68 3.68 4.96
CA GLU A 126 15.92 3.93 6.40
C GLU A 126 17.13 4.85 6.60
N LYS A 127 18.26 4.54 5.94
CA LYS A 127 19.48 5.37 6.03
C LYS A 127 19.28 6.76 5.44
N LEU A 128 18.60 6.86 4.31
CA LEU A 128 18.29 8.15 3.68
C LEU A 128 17.47 9.04 4.62
N VAL A 129 16.46 8.47 5.28
CA VAL A 129 15.63 9.19 6.25
C VAL A 129 16.45 9.61 7.47
N SER A 130 17.31 8.73 7.98
CA SER A 130 18.11 8.99 9.17
C SER A 130 19.20 10.05 8.96
N GLU A 131 19.82 10.07 7.76
CA GLU A 131 20.95 10.97 7.46
C GLU A 131 20.48 12.36 6.99
N TRP A 132 19.37 12.45 6.26
CA TRP A 132 18.87 13.74 5.77
C TRP A 132 17.94 14.39 6.78
N THR A 133 18.52 14.83 7.90
CA THR A 133 17.82 15.43 9.04
C THR A 133 17.00 16.66 8.66
N ASP A 134 17.53 17.50 7.74
CA ASP A 134 16.87 18.75 7.34
C ASP A 134 15.54 18.51 6.58
N VAL A 135 15.41 17.36 5.91
CA VAL A 135 14.23 17.02 5.11
C VAL A 135 13.29 16.06 5.84
N PHE A 136 13.86 15.02 6.43
CA PHE A 136 13.09 13.91 7.02
C PHE A 136 13.04 13.92 8.55
N GLY A 137 13.70 14.91 9.19
CA GLY A 137 13.76 15.00 10.66
C GLY A 137 14.73 14.02 11.33
N GLY A 138 15.37 13.13 10.56
CA GLY A 138 16.34 12.14 11.06
C GLY A 138 15.76 11.26 12.16
N ALA A 139 16.56 11.00 13.20
CA ALA A 139 16.15 10.16 14.35
C ALA A 139 15.02 10.76 15.19
N GLN A 140 14.75 12.06 15.07
CA GLN A 140 13.64 12.72 15.78
C GLN A 140 12.31 12.52 15.07
N GLY A 141 12.33 12.21 13.77
CA GLY A 141 11.16 12.10 12.93
C GLY A 141 10.50 13.44 12.57
N LEU A 142 9.41 13.37 11.83
CA LEU A 142 8.60 14.54 11.44
C LEU A 142 7.34 14.62 12.29
N TYR A 143 7.10 15.80 12.85
CA TYR A 143 5.92 16.16 13.65
C TYR A 143 5.02 17.12 12.88
N GLY A 144 3.80 17.28 13.37
CA GLY A 144 2.86 18.29 12.85
C GLY A 144 2.27 17.94 11.48
N ILE A 145 2.20 16.65 11.16
CA ILE A 145 1.54 16.18 9.96
C ILE A 145 0.05 16.47 10.08
N ARG A 146 -0.52 17.16 9.10
CA ARG A 146 -1.95 17.51 9.11
C ARG A 146 -2.81 16.26 8.95
N PRO A 147 -3.74 15.99 9.89
CA PRO A 147 -4.68 14.87 9.76
C PRO A 147 -5.71 15.17 8.66
N LEU A 148 -6.39 14.13 8.19
CA LEU A 148 -7.56 14.30 7.35
C LEU A 148 -8.64 15.07 8.12
N THR A 149 -9.30 16.02 7.43
CA THR A 149 -10.37 16.84 8.00
C THR A 149 -11.68 16.59 7.28
N TRP A 150 -12.78 16.63 8.04
CA TRP A 150 -14.14 16.62 7.53
C TRP A 150 -14.90 17.81 8.12
N ASN A 151 -15.42 18.71 7.28
CA ASN A 151 -16.03 19.97 7.70
C ASN A 151 -15.12 20.81 8.64
N ASP A 152 -13.84 20.97 8.27
CA ASP A 152 -12.81 21.68 9.04
C ASP A 152 -12.51 21.10 10.43
N GLN A 153 -13.05 19.94 10.75
CA GLN A 153 -12.71 19.22 11.98
C GLN A 153 -11.79 18.02 11.66
N PRO A 154 -10.78 17.75 12.48
CA PRO A 154 -9.93 16.59 12.31
C PRO A 154 -10.74 15.30 12.50
N PHE A 155 -10.38 14.23 11.78
CA PHE A 155 -11.05 12.94 11.91
C PHE A 155 -10.99 12.42 13.33
N THR A 156 -12.15 11.96 13.83
CA THR A 156 -12.24 11.21 15.08
C THR A 156 -11.66 9.80 14.90
N SER A 157 -11.33 9.12 16.03
CA SER A 157 -10.84 7.74 16.01
C SER A 157 -11.77 6.79 15.24
N GLU A 158 -13.09 6.96 15.38
CA GLU A 158 -14.08 6.18 14.63
C GLU A 158 -14.06 6.46 13.13
N GLN A 159 -13.95 7.72 12.74
CA GLN A 159 -13.91 8.12 11.32
C GLN A 159 -12.67 7.55 10.61
N TRP A 160 -11.53 7.49 11.30
CA TRP A 160 -10.33 6.84 10.78
C TRP A 160 -10.56 5.35 10.50
N VAL A 161 -11.25 4.63 11.39
CA VAL A 161 -11.55 3.21 11.18
C VAL A 161 -12.53 3.03 10.02
N TRP A 162 -13.59 3.83 9.94
CA TRP A 162 -14.55 3.74 8.83
C TRP A 162 -13.90 4.04 7.48
N PHE A 163 -13.04 5.06 7.45
CA PHE A 163 -12.27 5.38 6.24
C PHE A 163 -11.31 4.23 5.86
N GLY A 164 -10.63 3.64 6.84
CA GLY A 164 -9.78 2.47 6.66
C GLY A 164 -10.54 1.28 6.08
N ILE A 165 -11.71 0.94 6.64
CA ILE A 165 -12.58 -0.14 6.15
C ILE A 165 -13.05 0.12 4.72
N ALA A 166 -13.49 1.35 4.43
CA ALA A 166 -13.91 1.74 3.09
C ALA A 166 -12.77 1.60 2.07
N LEU A 167 -11.57 2.04 2.44
CA LEU A 167 -10.40 1.94 1.59
C LEU A 167 -9.96 0.47 1.37
N CYS A 168 -10.04 -0.37 2.40
CA CYS A 168 -9.81 -1.81 2.29
C CYS A 168 -10.80 -2.46 1.32
N ALA A 169 -12.08 -2.13 1.43
CA ALA A 169 -13.12 -2.65 0.54
C ALA A 169 -12.90 -2.22 -0.92
N VAL A 170 -12.58 -0.94 -1.15
CA VAL A 170 -12.27 -0.39 -2.48
C VAL A 170 -11.02 -1.07 -3.05
N THR A 171 -9.94 -1.15 -2.28
CA THR A 171 -8.70 -1.81 -2.69
C THR A 171 -8.94 -3.27 -3.02
N HIS A 172 -9.67 -4.00 -2.18
CA HIS A 172 -10.02 -5.40 -2.45
C HIS A 172 -10.80 -5.55 -3.76
N TRP A 173 -11.79 -4.71 -3.97
CA TRP A 173 -12.61 -4.71 -5.19
C TRP A 173 -11.79 -4.42 -6.44
N LEU A 174 -10.91 -3.39 -6.37
CA LEU A 174 -10.01 -3.02 -7.48
C LEU A 174 -9.02 -4.15 -7.80
N LEU A 175 -8.33 -4.69 -6.79
CA LEU A 175 -7.36 -5.76 -6.97
C LEU A 175 -8.00 -7.03 -7.51
N ARG A 176 -9.18 -7.38 -7.02
CA ARG A 176 -9.92 -8.53 -7.54
C ARG A 176 -10.29 -8.37 -9.02
N ASN A 177 -10.81 -7.21 -9.41
CA ASN A 177 -11.15 -6.94 -10.81
C ASN A 177 -9.90 -6.98 -11.69
N LEU A 178 -8.79 -6.41 -11.22
CA LEU A 178 -7.50 -6.43 -11.91
C LEU A 178 -7.00 -7.87 -12.10
N LEU A 179 -7.04 -8.68 -11.03
CA LEU A 179 -6.52 -10.05 -11.02
C LEU A 179 -7.45 -11.05 -11.74
N ALA A 180 -8.75 -10.80 -11.79
CA ALA A 180 -9.68 -11.61 -12.58
C ALA A 180 -9.52 -11.41 -14.10
N GLY A 181 -8.82 -10.34 -14.52
CA GLY A 181 -8.62 -9.96 -15.91
C GLY A 181 -7.43 -10.65 -16.59
N ARG A 182 -7.01 -10.07 -17.71
CA ARG A 182 -5.83 -10.52 -18.49
C ARG A 182 -4.54 -10.38 -17.67
N PHE A 183 -4.47 -9.37 -16.84
CA PHE A 183 -3.31 -9.09 -16.00
C PHE A 183 -3.06 -10.21 -14.99
N GLY A 184 -4.07 -10.65 -14.24
CA GLY A 184 -3.92 -11.74 -13.27
C GLY A 184 -3.51 -13.07 -13.93
N ARG A 185 -4.08 -13.39 -15.09
CA ARG A 185 -3.65 -14.59 -15.85
C ARG A 185 -2.21 -14.48 -16.31
N ALA A 186 -1.77 -13.31 -16.76
CA ALA A 186 -0.37 -13.09 -17.13
C ALA A 186 0.58 -13.24 -15.92
N LEU A 187 0.18 -12.77 -14.73
CA LEU A 187 0.97 -12.94 -13.51
C LEU A 187 1.08 -14.43 -13.11
N LEU A 188 -0.03 -15.18 -13.16
CA LEU A 188 -0.02 -16.61 -12.82
C LEU A 188 0.82 -17.43 -13.81
N SER A 189 0.78 -17.11 -15.12
CA SER A 189 1.67 -17.77 -16.09
C SER A 189 3.14 -17.44 -15.82
N LEU A 190 3.43 -16.19 -15.43
CA LEU A 190 4.77 -15.76 -15.05
C LEU A 190 5.28 -16.46 -13.78
N GLN A 191 4.40 -16.68 -12.80
CA GLN A 191 4.72 -17.43 -11.58
C GLN A 191 5.08 -18.88 -11.86
N ALA A 192 4.37 -19.51 -12.81
CA ALA A 192 4.60 -20.91 -13.18
C ALA A 192 5.93 -21.08 -13.93
N ASP A 193 6.14 -20.34 -15.02
CA ASP A 193 7.38 -20.35 -15.80
C ASP A 193 7.50 -19.08 -16.65
N GLU A 194 8.57 -18.31 -16.41
CA GLU A 194 8.83 -17.05 -17.12
C GLU A 194 9.14 -17.26 -18.62
N ILE A 195 9.83 -18.37 -18.97
CA ILE A 195 10.23 -18.65 -20.34
C ILE A 195 9.01 -19.09 -21.14
N ALA A 196 8.22 -20.00 -20.58
CA ALA A 196 6.97 -20.45 -21.19
C ALA A 196 5.96 -19.30 -21.34
N ALA A 197 5.84 -18.43 -20.33
CA ALA A 197 4.99 -17.22 -20.42
C ALA A 197 5.43 -16.29 -21.56
N ALA A 198 6.75 -16.08 -21.72
CA ALA A 198 7.29 -15.25 -22.79
C ALA A 198 7.00 -15.83 -24.17
N SER A 199 7.09 -17.17 -24.34
CA SER A 199 6.86 -17.84 -25.62
C SER A 199 5.41 -17.73 -26.12
N VAL A 200 4.43 -17.59 -25.20
CA VAL A 200 3.01 -17.33 -25.52
C VAL A 200 2.66 -15.84 -25.58
N GLY A 201 3.67 -14.95 -25.64
CA GLY A 201 3.51 -13.53 -25.87
C GLY A 201 3.24 -12.68 -24.64
N VAL A 202 3.42 -13.21 -23.42
CA VAL A 202 3.34 -12.41 -22.20
C VAL A 202 4.58 -11.50 -22.10
N ARG A 203 4.34 -10.19 -21.93
CA ARG A 203 5.42 -9.21 -21.74
C ARG A 203 5.90 -9.25 -20.29
N VAL A 204 6.84 -10.17 -19.99
CA VAL A 204 7.37 -10.45 -18.64
C VAL A 204 7.79 -9.18 -17.92
N TYR A 205 8.57 -8.31 -18.59
CA TYR A 205 9.00 -7.02 -18.04
C TYR A 205 7.84 -6.18 -17.51
N ARG A 206 6.84 -5.92 -18.36
CA ARG A 206 5.69 -5.08 -17.99
C ARG A 206 4.86 -5.71 -16.87
N ALA A 207 4.68 -7.02 -16.90
CA ALA A 207 3.92 -7.73 -15.88
C ALA A 207 4.60 -7.63 -14.50
N LYS A 208 5.92 -7.80 -14.42
CA LYS A 208 6.69 -7.64 -13.17
C LYS A 208 6.61 -6.21 -12.65
N VAL A 209 6.93 -5.21 -13.49
CA VAL A 209 6.89 -3.80 -13.07
C VAL A 209 5.51 -3.42 -12.55
N MET A 210 4.44 -3.81 -13.26
CA MET A 210 3.07 -3.53 -12.81
C MET A 210 2.73 -4.20 -11.48
N ALA A 211 3.21 -5.43 -11.23
CA ALA A 211 3.02 -6.11 -9.94
C ALA A 211 3.70 -5.34 -8.80
N PHE A 212 4.94 -4.86 -9.02
CA PHE A 212 5.65 -4.02 -8.04
C PHE A 212 4.95 -2.69 -7.80
N VAL A 213 4.48 -2.02 -8.86
CA VAL A 213 3.74 -0.74 -8.75
C VAL A 213 2.45 -0.92 -7.95
N VAL A 214 1.67 -1.96 -8.23
CA VAL A 214 0.43 -2.23 -7.49
C VAL A 214 0.72 -2.48 -6.01
N ALA A 215 1.75 -3.30 -5.70
CA ALA A 215 2.15 -3.56 -4.32
C ALA A 215 2.67 -2.29 -3.63
N ALA A 216 3.42 -1.45 -4.34
CA ALA A 216 3.96 -0.20 -3.82
C ALA A 216 2.86 0.82 -3.51
N VAL A 217 1.89 0.99 -4.42
CA VAL A 217 0.76 1.93 -4.24
C VAL A 217 -0.07 1.56 -3.01
N THR A 218 -0.45 0.29 -2.87
CA THR A 218 -1.26 -0.13 -1.72
C THR A 218 -0.50 0.02 -0.40
N CYS A 219 0.80 -0.29 -0.40
CA CYS A 219 1.66 -0.16 0.76
C CYS A 219 1.94 1.32 1.11
N GLY A 220 2.19 2.16 0.09
CA GLY A 220 2.42 3.59 0.28
C GLY A 220 1.19 4.34 0.79
N ILE A 221 -0.01 3.98 0.32
CA ILE A 221 -1.27 4.51 0.87
C ILE A 221 -1.41 4.11 2.34
N ALA A 222 -1.12 2.86 2.70
CA ALA A 222 -1.14 2.43 4.10
C ALA A 222 -0.18 3.24 4.97
N GLY A 223 1.04 3.51 4.47
CA GLY A 223 2.02 4.37 5.14
C GLY A 223 1.52 5.81 5.34
N ALA A 224 0.95 6.40 4.29
CA ALA A 224 0.37 7.75 4.35
C ALA A 224 -0.74 7.88 5.39
N LEU A 225 -1.62 6.88 5.47
CA LEU A 225 -2.70 6.84 6.47
C LEU A 225 -2.16 6.80 7.90
N VAL A 226 -1.13 5.99 8.15
CA VAL A 226 -0.51 5.89 9.48
C VAL A 226 0.18 7.19 9.86
N ALA A 227 0.89 7.83 8.93
CA ALA A 227 1.53 9.12 9.17
C ALA A 227 0.52 10.22 9.52
N GLN A 228 -0.61 10.28 8.80
CA GLN A 228 -1.66 11.28 9.03
C GLN A 228 -2.46 11.00 10.30
N GLN A 229 -2.73 9.72 10.65
CA GLN A 229 -3.43 9.38 11.88
C GLN A 229 -2.61 9.68 13.13
N ASN A 230 -1.32 9.30 13.11
CA ASN A 230 -0.42 9.54 14.24
C ASN A 230 0.08 10.98 14.31
N GLN A 231 -0.05 11.77 13.23
CA GLN A 231 0.50 13.12 13.08
C GLN A 231 2.02 13.18 13.32
N TYR A 232 2.66 12.03 13.20
CA TYR A 232 4.08 11.80 13.47
C TYR A 232 4.58 10.59 12.70
N ILE A 233 5.84 10.65 12.25
CA ILE A 233 6.56 9.53 11.66
C ILE A 233 8.05 9.60 11.99
N ASN A 234 8.62 8.44 12.28
CA ASN A 234 10.06 8.25 12.42
C ASN A 234 10.50 6.90 11.83
#